data_7872339039e02ac192a0602c85e1bbbe
#
_entry.id   7872339039e02ac192a0602c85e1bbbe
#
_cell.length_a   1.000
_cell.length_b   1.000
_cell.length_c   1.000
_cell.angle_alpha   90.00
_cell.angle_beta   90.00
_cell.angle_gamma   90.00
#
_symmetry.space_group_name_H-M   'P 1'
#
loop_
_entity.id
_entity.type
_entity.pdbx_description
1 polymer ?
#
loop_
_entity_poly.entity_id
_entity_poly.type
_entity_poly.pdbx_seq_one_letter_code
_entity_poly.pdbx_strand_id
1 'polypeptide(L)'
;MKIQADDGDIYICKYLTQLQREEIDCLFYELVSHDLLSWLGIRSPEIALMEVDPLHLDSKKIFFNKRLLRQKTWVLAVKWLQDTELLTSLTGISKRSLLKKFIDPYLLIKIALFDLWVDNVDRGVNREGLANYNLLIHARLIDKQVKFTWVPIDHAFCFGGVTKLRILNPSFLPEVAHKLPESPYFQKYYKLLNKEDLHQIIDNFLPLSSLSGIEEIVNQAYAQIPVEWEVPKHLPQRLINFLIDEARVQRARYLIKDRLR
;
A
#
# COMPACT_ATOMS: atom_id res chain seq x y z
N MET A 1 -16.29 -4.86 -0.15
CA MET A 1 -17.60 -4.76 -0.83
C MET A 1 -17.49 -3.80 -2.00
N LYS A 2 -18.13 -4.06 -3.15
CA LYS A 2 -18.13 -3.15 -4.32
C LYS A 2 -19.41 -2.33 -4.32
N ILE A 3 -19.31 -1.01 -4.37
CA ILE A 3 -20.45 -0.07 -4.32
C ILE A 3 -20.27 0.95 -5.45
N GLN A 4 -21.38 1.39 -6.03
CA GLN A 4 -21.43 2.62 -6.82
C GLN A 4 -21.88 3.75 -5.91
N ALA A 5 -21.12 4.83 -5.87
CA ALA A 5 -21.40 6.00 -5.05
C ALA A 5 -22.23 7.05 -5.81
N ASP A 6 -22.66 8.09 -5.11
CA ASP A 6 -23.50 9.17 -5.66
C ASP A 6 -22.81 9.98 -6.75
N ASP A 7 -21.47 9.99 -6.78
CA ASP A 7 -20.66 10.58 -7.85
C ASP A 7 -20.67 9.74 -9.16
N GLY A 8 -21.30 8.56 -9.14
CA GLY A 8 -21.35 7.61 -10.24
C GLY A 8 -20.14 6.69 -10.34
N ASP A 9 -19.09 6.92 -9.57
CA ASP A 9 -17.90 6.09 -9.55
C ASP A 9 -18.10 4.78 -8.76
N ILE A 10 -17.25 3.80 -9.05
CA ILE A 10 -17.28 2.51 -8.38
C ILE A 10 -16.14 2.43 -7.38
N TYR A 11 -16.44 1.95 -6.16
CA TYR A 11 -15.50 1.80 -5.08
C TYR A 11 -15.48 0.38 -4.51
N ILE A 12 -14.29 -0.02 -4.06
CA ILE A 12 -14.11 -1.20 -3.21
C ILE A 12 -14.06 -0.71 -1.77
N CYS A 13 -15.11 -1.01 -1.02
CA CYS A 13 -15.23 -0.57 0.37
C CYS A 13 -14.64 -1.59 1.32
N LYS A 14 -13.73 -1.13 2.17
CA LYS A 14 -13.18 -1.83 3.31
C LYS A 14 -13.90 -1.35 4.56
N TYR A 15 -14.26 -2.28 5.43
CA TYR A 15 -14.98 -2.01 6.66
C TYR A 15 -14.62 -3.05 7.71
N LEU A 16 -14.89 -2.74 8.95
CA LEU A 16 -14.63 -3.63 10.05
C LEU A 16 -15.62 -4.79 10.04
N THR A 17 -15.12 -6.00 9.92
CA THR A 17 -15.94 -7.22 9.94
C THR A 17 -16.26 -7.68 11.32
N GLN A 18 -15.33 -7.49 12.26
CA GLN A 18 -15.46 -7.76 13.68
C GLN A 18 -14.90 -6.59 14.47
N LEU A 19 -15.33 -6.48 15.72
CA LEU A 19 -14.90 -5.41 16.63
C LEU A 19 -13.51 -5.69 17.25
N GLN A 20 -12.61 -6.28 16.51
CA GLN A 20 -11.23 -6.36 16.96
C GLN A 20 -10.55 -5.01 16.69
N ARG A 21 -9.94 -4.45 17.72
CA ARG A 21 -9.35 -3.13 17.66
C ARG A 21 -8.26 -3.00 16.59
N GLU A 22 -7.52 -4.06 16.40
CA GLU A 22 -6.45 -4.15 15.43
C GLU A 22 -6.95 -3.98 13.97
N GLU A 23 -8.21 -4.36 13.69
CA GLU A 23 -8.81 -4.16 12.37
C GLU A 23 -9.12 -2.67 12.09
N ILE A 24 -9.43 -1.91 13.12
CA ILE A 24 -9.70 -0.46 13.03
C ILE A 24 -8.41 0.26 12.67
N ASP A 25 -7.34 -0.06 13.36
CA ASP A 25 -6.04 0.54 13.10
C ASP A 25 -5.58 0.26 11.65
N CYS A 26 -5.94 -0.91 11.06
CA CYS A 26 -5.65 -1.23 9.67
C CYS A 26 -6.30 -0.27 8.66
N LEU A 27 -7.51 0.24 8.91
CA LEU A 27 -8.13 1.25 8.03
C LEU A 27 -7.37 2.59 8.10
N PHE A 28 -6.93 2.97 9.30
CA PHE A 28 -6.08 4.14 9.47
C PHE A 28 -4.71 3.96 8.81
N TYR A 29 -4.10 2.77 8.92
CA TYR A 29 -2.85 2.45 8.24
C TYR A 29 -2.97 2.53 6.72
N GLU A 30 -4.09 2.08 6.16
CA GLU A 30 -4.38 2.20 4.73
C GLU A 30 -4.39 3.67 4.29
N LEU A 31 -5.09 4.53 5.03
CA LEU A 31 -5.19 5.96 4.74
C LEU A 31 -3.81 6.64 4.81
N VAL A 32 -3.07 6.44 5.90
CA VAL A 32 -1.71 7.01 6.05
C VAL A 32 -0.78 6.51 4.95
N SER A 33 -0.84 5.22 4.61
CA SER A 33 0.01 4.66 3.55
C SER A 33 -0.30 5.24 2.18
N HIS A 34 -1.58 5.47 1.88
CA HIS A 34 -2.00 6.13 0.65
C HIS A 34 -1.40 7.55 0.54
N ASP A 35 -1.50 8.34 1.61
CA ASP A 35 -1.01 9.71 1.62
C ASP A 35 0.53 9.76 1.54
N LEU A 36 1.23 8.84 2.22
CA LEU A 36 2.68 8.68 2.09
C LEU A 36 3.11 8.29 0.67
N LEU A 37 2.37 7.39 0.00
CA LEU A 37 2.64 7.03 -1.39
C LEU A 37 2.49 8.24 -2.31
N SER A 38 1.40 9.00 -2.12
CA SER A 38 1.16 10.25 -2.88
C SER A 38 2.29 11.25 -2.67
N TRP A 39 2.73 11.45 -1.44
CA TRP A 39 3.85 12.32 -1.11
C TRP A 39 5.17 11.88 -1.73
N LEU A 40 5.41 10.58 -1.84
CA LEU A 40 6.57 9.99 -2.53
C LEU A 40 6.42 9.97 -4.07
N GLY A 41 5.33 10.50 -4.62
CA GLY A 41 5.07 10.49 -6.06
C GLY A 41 4.71 9.10 -6.62
N ILE A 42 4.30 8.17 -5.77
CA ILE A 42 3.78 6.86 -6.17
C ILE A 42 2.26 6.94 -6.25
N ARG A 43 1.72 6.76 -7.45
CA ARG A 43 0.27 6.71 -7.64
C ARG A 43 -0.32 5.44 -7.02
N SER A 44 -1.34 5.61 -6.19
CA SER A 44 -2.26 4.57 -5.73
C SER A 44 -3.70 4.95 -6.12
N PRO A 45 -4.69 4.05 -6.02
CA PRO A 45 -6.08 4.43 -6.25
C PRO A 45 -6.54 5.51 -5.27
N GLU A 46 -7.42 6.40 -5.72
CA GLU A 46 -8.04 7.39 -4.83
C GLU A 46 -8.78 6.71 -3.68
N ILE A 47 -8.69 7.30 -2.51
CA ILE A 47 -9.38 6.83 -1.31
C ILE A 47 -10.40 7.89 -0.88
N ALA A 48 -11.56 7.44 -0.42
CA ALA A 48 -12.58 8.27 0.21
C ALA A 48 -13.06 7.64 1.51
N LEU A 49 -13.43 8.48 2.46
CA LEU A 49 -14.21 8.08 3.61
C LEU A 49 -15.69 8.23 3.24
N MET A 50 -16.44 7.14 3.29
CA MET A 50 -17.80 7.10 2.79
C MET A 50 -18.74 6.60 3.89
N GLU A 51 -19.86 7.31 4.10
CA GLU A 51 -20.94 6.82 4.94
C GLU A 51 -21.87 5.94 4.10
N VAL A 52 -22.02 4.69 4.49
CA VAL A 52 -22.92 3.74 3.83
C VAL A 52 -24.21 3.65 4.59
N ASP A 53 -25.34 4.00 3.91
CA ASP A 53 -26.69 3.88 4.48
C ASP A 53 -27.24 2.46 4.20
N PRO A 54 -27.72 1.74 5.23
CA PRO A 54 -28.33 0.42 5.09
C PRO A 54 -29.46 0.36 4.05
N LEU A 55 -30.20 1.45 3.86
CA LEU A 55 -31.33 1.52 2.94
C LEU A 55 -30.92 1.32 1.48
N HIS A 56 -29.66 1.61 1.15
CA HIS A 56 -29.11 1.46 -0.21
C HIS A 56 -28.43 0.10 -0.44
N LEU A 57 -28.44 -0.78 0.57
CA LEU A 57 -27.76 -2.06 0.52
C LEU A 57 -28.72 -3.22 0.21
N ASP A 58 -28.33 -4.07 -0.73
CA ASP A 58 -29.02 -5.33 -0.98
C ASP A 58 -28.65 -6.35 0.11
N SER A 59 -29.58 -6.57 1.05
CA SER A 59 -29.40 -7.48 2.18
C SER A 59 -29.07 -8.93 1.74
N LYS A 60 -29.47 -9.33 0.54
CA LYS A 60 -29.17 -10.66 -0.01
C LYS A 60 -27.72 -10.82 -0.45
N LYS A 61 -27.00 -9.70 -0.67
CA LYS A 61 -25.60 -9.70 -1.11
C LYS A 61 -24.60 -9.48 0.04
N ILE A 62 -25.09 -9.17 1.24
CA ILE A 62 -24.23 -8.90 2.40
C ILE A 62 -24.29 -10.06 3.37
N PHE A 63 -23.35 -11.00 3.23
CA PHE A 63 -23.33 -12.22 4.03
C PHE A 63 -22.57 -12.09 5.34
N PHE A 64 -21.55 -11.22 5.42
CA PHE A 64 -20.55 -11.26 6.48
C PHE A 64 -20.68 -10.16 7.55
N ASN A 65 -21.34 -9.04 7.28
CA ASN A 65 -21.45 -7.96 8.25
C ASN A 65 -22.87 -7.41 8.39
N LYS A 66 -23.61 -8.00 9.32
CA LYS A 66 -24.98 -7.57 9.64
C LYS A 66 -25.06 -6.15 10.23
N ARG A 67 -23.94 -5.57 10.69
CA ARG A 67 -23.91 -4.19 11.21
C ARG A 67 -24.21 -3.19 10.10
N LEU A 68 -23.63 -3.41 8.90
CA LEU A 68 -23.91 -2.57 7.73
C LEU A 68 -25.40 -2.52 7.34
N LEU A 69 -26.17 -3.54 7.71
CA LEU A 69 -27.62 -3.62 7.45
C LEU A 69 -28.47 -2.98 8.55
N ARG A 70 -27.86 -2.56 9.66
CA ARG A 70 -28.60 -2.08 10.85
C ARG A 70 -28.44 -0.60 11.10
N GLN A 71 -27.32 -0.02 10.72
CA GLN A 71 -27.00 1.37 10.98
C GLN A 71 -26.07 1.93 9.92
N LYS A 72 -26.10 3.24 9.73
CA LYS A 72 -25.12 3.94 8.93
C LYS A 72 -23.71 3.62 9.45
N THR A 73 -22.81 3.39 8.53
CA THR A 73 -21.43 2.94 8.87
C THR A 73 -20.43 3.60 7.95
N TRP A 74 -19.41 4.21 8.55
CA TRP A 74 -18.27 4.72 7.81
C TRP A 74 -17.37 3.59 7.32
N VAL A 75 -16.99 3.68 6.05
CA VAL A 75 -16.10 2.71 5.38
C VAL A 75 -14.96 3.45 4.70
N LEU A 76 -13.84 2.76 4.54
CA LEU A 76 -12.77 3.22 3.66
C LEU A 76 -13.06 2.72 2.25
N ALA A 77 -13.27 3.65 1.33
CA ALA A 77 -13.62 3.37 -0.05
C ALA A 77 -12.41 3.62 -0.96
N VAL A 78 -12.00 2.60 -1.71
CA VAL A 78 -10.89 2.65 -2.68
C VAL A 78 -11.49 2.67 -4.07
N LYS A 79 -11.24 3.70 -4.85
CA LYS A 79 -11.78 3.88 -6.19
C LYS A 79 -11.35 2.76 -7.13
N TRP A 80 -12.31 2.16 -7.82
CA TRP A 80 -12.02 1.13 -8.81
C TRP A 80 -11.32 1.74 -10.02
N LEU A 81 -10.14 1.22 -10.34
CA LEU A 81 -9.42 1.62 -11.55
C LEU A 81 -9.81 0.73 -12.71
N GLN A 82 -10.23 1.35 -13.81
CA GLN A 82 -10.44 0.66 -15.09
C GLN A 82 -9.08 0.38 -15.76
N ASP A 83 -9.07 -0.49 -16.76
CA ASP A 83 -7.88 -0.82 -17.56
C ASP A 83 -6.69 -1.30 -16.70
N THR A 84 -7.00 -2.02 -15.63
CA THR A 84 -6.01 -2.60 -14.72
C THR A 84 -6.06 -4.12 -14.73
N GLU A 85 -4.89 -4.73 -14.57
CA GLU A 85 -4.71 -6.17 -14.38
C GLU A 85 -3.95 -6.42 -13.07
N LEU A 86 -4.45 -7.36 -12.26
CA LEU A 86 -3.76 -7.76 -11.04
C LEU A 86 -2.49 -8.53 -11.40
N LEU A 87 -1.36 -8.12 -10.81
CA LEU A 87 -0.10 -8.86 -10.98
C LEU A 87 -0.22 -10.24 -10.33
N THR A 88 -0.05 -11.26 -11.15
CA THR A 88 0.04 -12.65 -10.71
C THR A 88 1.44 -13.20 -11.00
N SER A 89 1.75 -14.37 -10.47
CA SER A 89 3.02 -15.06 -10.77
C SER A 89 3.23 -15.38 -12.26
N LEU A 90 2.17 -15.32 -13.06
CA LEU A 90 2.17 -15.66 -14.49
C LEU A 90 2.39 -14.45 -15.41
N THR A 91 2.06 -13.23 -14.95
CA THR A 91 2.26 -12.01 -15.72
C THR A 91 3.71 -11.56 -15.64
N GLY A 92 4.59 -12.21 -16.41
CA GLY A 92 6.03 -11.94 -16.31
C GLY A 92 6.53 -10.96 -17.35
N ILE A 93 7.19 -9.88 -16.94
CA ILE A 93 8.08 -9.13 -17.83
C ILE A 93 9.35 -9.97 -18.01
N SER A 94 9.46 -10.63 -19.15
CA SER A 94 10.61 -11.51 -19.44
C SER A 94 11.66 -10.85 -20.33
N LYS A 95 11.38 -9.66 -20.88
CA LYS A 95 12.25 -9.02 -21.88
C LYS A 95 12.49 -7.54 -21.55
N ARG A 96 13.75 -7.11 -21.70
CA ARG A 96 14.17 -5.72 -21.51
C ARG A 96 13.39 -4.72 -22.40
N SER A 97 12.93 -5.15 -23.57
CA SER A 97 12.10 -4.33 -24.47
C SER A 97 10.76 -3.94 -23.85
N LEU A 98 10.22 -4.74 -22.94
CA LEU A 98 8.96 -4.43 -22.25
C LEU A 98 9.11 -3.33 -21.21
N LEU A 99 10.31 -3.14 -20.63
CA LEU A 99 10.59 -2.04 -19.70
C LEU A 99 10.34 -0.67 -20.34
N LYS A 100 10.62 -0.53 -21.65
CA LYS A 100 10.39 0.73 -22.40
C LYS A 100 8.93 1.12 -22.48
N LYS A 101 8.02 0.19 -22.20
CA LYS A 101 6.57 0.44 -22.14
C LYS A 101 6.13 0.95 -20.77
N PHE A 102 6.97 0.86 -19.73
CA PHE A 102 6.65 1.41 -18.42
C PHE A 102 6.96 2.91 -18.39
N ILE A 103 6.07 3.69 -17.77
CA ILE A 103 6.25 5.13 -17.58
C ILE A 103 7.47 5.37 -16.69
N ASP A 104 7.55 4.65 -15.58
CA ASP A 104 8.72 4.59 -14.70
C ASP A 104 9.13 3.13 -14.51
N PRO A 105 10.20 2.66 -15.17
CA PRO A 105 10.68 1.28 -15.03
C PRO A 105 11.28 0.99 -13.65
N TYR A 106 11.57 2.01 -12.83
CA TYR A 106 12.12 1.86 -11.48
C TYR A 106 11.05 1.89 -10.39
N LEU A 107 9.78 2.13 -10.75
CA LEU A 107 8.70 2.27 -9.78
C LEU A 107 8.52 1.04 -8.89
N LEU A 108 8.75 -0.17 -9.42
CA LEU A 108 8.67 -1.40 -8.61
C LEU A 108 9.72 -1.43 -7.48
N ILE A 109 10.91 -0.86 -7.73
CA ILE A 109 11.97 -0.73 -6.72
C ILE A 109 11.56 0.28 -5.65
N LYS A 110 10.96 1.40 -6.06
CA LYS A 110 10.43 2.42 -5.14
C LYS A 110 9.33 1.85 -4.24
N ILE A 111 8.43 1.05 -4.81
CA ILE A 111 7.39 0.33 -4.05
C ILE A 111 8.01 -0.65 -3.04
N ALA A 112 9.04 -1.41 -3.45
CA ALA A 112 9.71 -2.33 -2.53
C ALA A 112 10.44 -1.60 -1.39
N LEU A 113 11.06 -0.45 -1.65
CA LEU A 113 11.65 0.41 -0.63
C LEU A 113 10.58 0.96 0.33
N PHE A 114 9.45 1.42 -0.21
CA PHE A 114 8.30 1.85 0.59
C PHE A 114 7.83 0.73 1.50
N ASP A 115 7.57 -0.47 0.97
CA ASP A 115 7.09 -1.61 1.75
C ASP A 115 8.03 -2.02 2.88
N LEU A 116 9.33 -1.96 2.65
CA LEU A 116 10.32 -2.22 3.69
C LEU A 116 10.30 -1.12 4.76
N TRP A 117 10.19 0.14 4.35
CA TRP A 117 10.17 1.27 5.26
C TRP A 117 8.94 1.26 6.17
N VAL A 118 7.74 1.07 5.59
CA VAL A 118 6.48 1.02 6.37
C VAL A 118 6.19 -0.36 6.98
N ASP A 119 7.10 -1.33 6.82
CA ASP A 119 6.93 -2.73 7.25
C ASP A 119 5.61 -3.35 6.76
N ASN A 120 5.34 -3.26 5.46
CA ASN A 120 4.21 -3.93 4.85
C ASN A 120 4.43 -5.45 4.86
N VAL A 121 3.60 -6.19 5.60
CA VAL A 121 3.76 -7.65 5.79
C VAL A 121 2.92 -8.49 4.83
N ASP A 122 2.09 -7.86 4.00
CA ASP A 122 1.14 -8.56 3.11
C ASP A 122 1.57 -8.55 1.64
N ARG A 123 2.57 -7.74 1.25
CA ARG A 123 3.04 -7.72 -0.14
C ARG A 123 4.30 -8.56 -0.31
N GLY A 124 4.16 -9.73 -0.94
CA GLY A 124 5.30 -10.60 -1.21
C GLY A 124 4.91 -12.05 -1.46
N VAL A 125 5.64 -12.97 -0.83
CA VAL A 125 5.43 -14.41 -0.96
C VAL A 125 5.20 -14.99 0.44
N ASN A 126 4.09 -15.69 0.62
CA ASN A 126 3.81 -16.33 1.88
C ASN A 126 4.72 -17.57 2.12
N ARG A 127 4.63 -18.19 3.32
CA ARG A 127 5.43 -19.37 3.69
C ARG A 127 5.19 -20.58 2.78
N GLU A 128 4.06 -20.64 2.09
CA GLU A 128 3.69 -21.70 1.15
C GLU A 128 4.18 -21.40 -0.28
N GLY A 129 4.88 -20.29 -0.49
CA GLY A 129 5.38 -19.88 -1.81
C GLY A 129 4.32 -19.21 -2.69
N LEU A 130 3.13 -18.94 -2.17
CA LEU A 130 2.08 -18.22 -2.91
C LEU A 130 2.37 -16.72 -2.88
N ALA A 131 2.34 -16.11 -4.05
CA ALA A 131 2.57 -14.69 -4.18
C ALA A 131 1.28 -13.89 -3.96
N ASN A 132 1.32 -12.93 -3.03
CA ASN A 132 0.35 -11.86 -2.89
C ASN A 132 1.08 -10.54 -3.23
N TYR A 133 0.92 -10.08 -4.44
CA TYR A 133 1.64 -8.88 -4.86
C TYR A 133 0.92 -7.59 -4.46
N ASN A 134 -0.40 -7.61 -4.33
CA ASN A 134 -1.20 -6.40 -4.11
C ASN A 134 -0.78 -5.24 -5.03
N LEU A 135 -0.52 -5.57 -6.30
CA LEU A 135 -0.07 -4.67 -7.35
C LEU A 135 -0.98 -4.81 -8.57
N LEU A 136 -1.42 -3.68 -9.11
CA LEU A 136 -2.06 -3.61 -10.41
C LEU A 136 -1.06 -3.12 -11.46
N ILE A 137 -1.21 -3.63 -12.68
CA ILE A 137 -0.62 -3.04 -13.88
C ILE A 137 -1.73 -2.21 -14.53
N HIS A 138 -1.54 -0.90 -14.61
CA HIS A 138 -2.49 0.01 -15.22
C HIS A 138 -2.01 0.41 -16.61
N ALA A 139 -2.80 0.11 -17.64
CA ALA A 139 -2.56 0.53 -19.01
C ALA A 139 -3.09 1.95 -19.24
N ARG A 140 -2.27 2.82 -19.81
CA ARG A 140 -2.63 4.20 -20.12
C ARG A 140 -2.24 4.55 -21.55
N LEU A 141 -3.09 5.27 -22.24
CA LEU A 141 -2.77 5.81 -23.55
C LEU A 141 -2.04 7.16 -23.37
N ILE A 142 -0.75 7.20 -23.72
CA ILE A 142 0.10 8.41 -23.66
C ILE A 142 0.73 8.56 -25.05
N ASP A 143 0.56 9.71 -25.67
CA ASP A 143 1.07 10.03 -27.00
C ASP A 143 0.74 8.93 -28.04
N LYS A 144 -0.49 8.46 -28.03
CA LYS A 144 -0.99 7.37 -28.91
C LYS A 144 -0.31 6.02 -28.69
N GLN A 145 0.45 5.85 -27.60
CA GLN A 145 1.10 4.60 -27.23
C GLN A 145 0.54 4.06 -25.92
N VAL A 146 0.32 2.76 -25.86
CA VAL A 146 -0.03 2.11 -24.59
C VAL A 146 1.23 2.03 -23.72
N LYS A 147 1.18 2.70 -22.58
CA LYS A 147 2.19 2.66 -21.52
C LYS A 147 1.62 2.02 -20.26
N PHE A 148 2.47 1.45 -19.46
CA PHE A 148 2.10 0.75 -18.23
C PHE A 148 2.68 1.47 -17.01
N THR A 149 1.97 1.36 -15.88
CA THR A 149 2.50 1.76 -14.58
C THR A 149 2.08 0.77 -13.52
N TRP A 150 2.91 0.62 -12.49
CA TRP A 150 2.56 -0.12 -11.30
C TRP A 150 1.66 0.72 -10.42
N VAL A 151 0.64 0.09 -9.84
CA VAL A 151 -0.26 0.75 -8.89
C VAL A 151 -0.38 -0.15 -7.66
N PRO A 152 0.27 0.20 -6.53
CA PRO A 152 0.14 -0.55 -5.30
C PRO A 152 -1.25 -0.35 -4.70
N ILE A 153 -1.79 -1.43 -4.15
CA ILE A 153 -3.10 -1.49 -3.49
C ILE A 153 -2.97 -2.25 -2.18
N ASP A 154 -3.98 -2.14 -1.32
CA ASP A 154 -4.10 -2.89 -0.07
C ASP A 154 -2.93 -2.70 0.90
N HIS A 155 -2.95 -1.59 1.62
CA HIS A 155 -1.91 -1.19 2.56
C HIS A 155 -2.32 -1.39 4.04
N ALA A 156 -3.44 -2.09 4.29
CA ALA A 156 -3.98 -2.29 5.62
C ALA A 156 -3.00 -3.01 6.57
N PHE A 157 -2.08 -3.79 6.02
CA PHE A 157 -1.07 -4.54 6.78
C PHE A 157 0.32 -3.87 6.80
N CYS A 158 0.38 -2.56 6.55
CA CYS A 158 1.57 -1.76 6.86
C CYS A 158 1.78 -1.64 8.38
N PHE A 159 2.96 -1.16 8.78
CA PHE A 159 3.37 -0.92 10.18
C PHE A 159 3.37 -2.18 11.05
N GLY A 160 3.67 -3.34 10.43
CA GLY A 160 3.68 -4.65 11.07
C GLY A 160 2.32 -5.35 11.10
N GLY A 161 1.30 -4.76 10.45
CA GLY A 161 -0.04 -5.32 10.33
C GLY A 161 -0.71 -5.56 11.67
N VAL A 162 -1.50 -6.64 11.78
CA VAL A 162 -2.22 -7.03 13.01
C VAL A 162 -1.41 -7.93 13.96
N THR A 163 -0.16 -8.19 13.64
CA THR A 163 0.69 -9.05 14.49
C THR A 163 1.12 -8.26 15.73
N LYS A 164 0.57 -8.58 16.90
CA LYS A 164 0.80 -7.85 18.17
C LYS A 164 2.26 -7.57 18.48
N LEU A 165 3.17 -8.49 18.16
CA LEU A 165 4.61 -8.33 18.40
C LEU A 165 5.27 -7.32 17.46
N ARG A 166 4.72 -7.12 16.26
CA ARG A 166 5.34 -6.28 15.23
C ARG A 166 4.74 -4.88 15.14
N ILE A 167 3.49 -4.69 15.54
CA ILE A 167 2.80 -3.40 15.40
C ILE A 167 3.63 -2.27 16.02
N LEU A 168 4.15 -1.39 15.15
CA LEU A 168 4.95 -0.22 15.53
C LEU A 168 6.03 -0.53 16.57
N ASN A 169 6.60 -1.72 16.53
CA ASN A 169 7.64 -2.12 17.47
C ASN A 169 9.02 -1.69 16.93
N PRO A 170 9.73 -0.74 17.59
CA PRO A 170 11.01 -0.24 17.12
C PRO A 170 12.12 -1.30 17.12
N SER A 171 11.96 -2.39 17.89
CA SER A 171 12.92 -3.50 17.89
C SER A 171 12.87 -4.35 16.61
N PHE A 172 11.79 -4.26 15.82
CA PHE A 172 11.70 -4.94 14.55
C PHE A 172 12.12 -4.01 13.42
N LEU A 173 13.38 -4.12 13.02
CA LEU A 173 13.87 -3.45 11.81
C LEU A 173 13.33 -4.15 10.56
N PRO A 174 13.29 -3.43 9.43
CA PRO A 174 12.90 -4.02 8.15
C PRO A 174 13.68 -5.29 7.84
N GLU A 175 12.99 -6.28 7.30
CA GLU A 175 13.55 -7.53 6.79
C GLU A 175 12.90 -7.86 5.45
N VAL A 176 13.59 -8.64 4.60
CA VAL A 176 13.08 -9.00 3.27
C VAL A 176 12.27 -10.29 3.27
N ALA A 177 12.36 -11.09 4.34
CA ALA A 177 11.70 -12.38 4.42
C ALA A 177 10.19 -12.25 4.10
N HIS A 178 9.76 -13.04 3.13
CA HIS A 178 8.39 -13.07 2.61
C HIS A 178 7.87 -11.78 1.96
N LYS A 179 8.71 -10.77 1.76
CA LYS A 179 8.33 -9.49 1.14
C LYS A 179 8.61 -9.46 -0.36
N LEU A 180 8.15 -8.37 -1.01
CA LEU A 180 8.26 -8.17 -2.45
C LEU A 180 9.67 -8.43 -3.02
N PRO A 181 10.79 -8.00 -2.38
CA PRO A 181 12.14 -8.27 -2.89
C PRO A 181 12.51 -9.76 -3.00
N GLU A 182 11.86 -10.64 -2.26
CA GLU A 182 12.08 -12.10 -2.36
C GLU A 182 11.21 -12.77 -3.42
N SER A 183 10.22 -12.06 -3.95
CA SER A 183 9.34 -12.66 -4.95
C SER A 183 10.10 -13.01 -6.24
N PRO A 184 9.76 -14.13 -6.90
CA PRO A 184 10.38 -14.53 -8.17
C PRO A 184 10.20 -13.47 -9.26
N TYR A 185 9.10 -12.72 -9.20
CA TYR A 185 8.83 -11.63 -10.14
C TYR A 185 9.82 -10.49 -9.97
N PHE A 186 10.01 -9.99 -8.73
CA PHE A 186 10.95 -8.93 -8.43
C PHE A 186 12.38 -9.34 -8.80
N GLN A 187 12.77 -10.58 -8.46
CA GLN A 187 14.10 -11.14 -8.75
C GLN A 187 14.41 -11.21 -10.26
N LYS A 188 13.41 -11.41 -11.08
CA LYS A 188 13.57 -11.36 -12.55
C LYS A 188 13.58 -9.92 -13.07
N TYR A 189 12.72 -9.07 -12.49
CA TYR A 189 12.52 -7.71 -12.95
C TYR A 189 13.75 -6.83 -12.76
N TYR A 190 14.34 -6.81 -11.57
CA TYR A 190 15.46 -5.90 -11.31
C TYR A 190 16.69 -6.19 -12.15
N LYS A 191 16.92 -7.46 -12.57
CA LYS A 191 18.04 -7.86 -13.45
C LYS A 191 17.97 -7.21 -14.83
N LEU A 192 16.81 -6.70 -15.22
CA LEU A 192 16.61 -6.03 -16.50
C LEU A 192 16.96 -4.52 -16.44
N LEU A 193 17.05 -3.96 -15.23
CA LEU A 193 17.26 -2.52 -14.98
C LEU A 193 18.76 -2.16 -15.07
N ASN A 194 19.04 -0.86 -15.25
CA ASN A 194 20.40 -0.34 -15.17
C ASN A 194 20.86 -0.29 -13.71
N LYS A 195 22.04 -0.81 -13.40
CA LYS A 195 22.55 -0.90 -12.03
C LYS A 195 22.94 0.46 -11.43
N GLU A 196 23.49 1.37 -12.22
CA GLU A 196 23.90 2.71 -11.77
C GLU A 196 22.68 3.51 -11.34
N ASP A 197 21.66 3.55 -12.20
CA ASP A 197 20.39 4.23 -11.90
C ASP A 197 19.71 3.63 -10.65
N LEU A 198 19.75 2.29 -10.51
CA LEU A 198 19.23 1.60 -9.34
C LEU A 198 19.86 2.09 -8.03
N HIS A 199 21.19 2.18 -7.98
CA HIS A 199 21.90 2.65 -6.79
C HIS A 199 21.49 4.08 -6.43
N GLN A 200 21.44 4.97 -7.43
CA GLN A 200 21.03 6.36 -7.23
C GLN A 200 19.59 6.46 -6.70
N ILE A 201 18.66 5.68 -7.25
CA ILE A 201 17.27 5.66 -6.81
C ILE A 201 17.16 5.16 -5.37
N ILE A 202 17.84 4.07 -5.02
CA ILE A 202 17.80 3.50 -3.67
C ILE A 202 18.32 4.52 -2.65
N ASP A 203 19.36 5.27 -2.99
CA ASP A 203 19.96 6.23 -2.06
C ASP A 203 19.12 7.48 -1.84
N ASN A 204 18.35 7.89 -2.86
CA ASN A 204 17.66 9.19 -2.83
C ASN A 204 16.14 9.11 -2.67
N PHE A 205 15.52 7.94 -2.87
CA PHE A 205 14.06 7.84 -2.93
C PHE A 205 13.38 8.07 -1.59
N LEU A 206 13.85 7.43 -0.50
CA LEU A 206 13.28 7.66 0.83
C LEU A 206 13.96 8.88 1.45
N PRO A 207 13.22 9.93 1.82
CA PRO A 207 13.81 11.13 2.40
C PRO A 207 14.27 10.88 3.83
N LEU A 208 15.51 11.26 4.14
CA LEU A 208 16.07 11.21 5.48
C LEU A 208 15.77 12.47 6.31
N SER A 209 15.31 13.55 5.68
CA SER A 209 15.33 14.90 6.27
C SER A 209 13.98 15.61 6.36
N SER A 210 12.88 14.96 5.97
CA SER A 210 11.59 15.63 5.88
C SER A 210 10.61 15.20 6.98
N LEU A 211 11.03 15.40 8.23
CA LEU A 211 10.21 15.16 9.43
C LEU A 211 8.85 15.87 9.37
N SER A 212 8.86 17.16 9.00
CA SER A 212 7.64 17.99 8.96
C SER A 212 6.58 17.45 7.99
N GLY A 213 6.99 16.91 6.85
CA GLY A 213 6.05 16.34 5.89
C GLY A 213 5.37 15.07 6.40
N ILE A 214 6.11 14.20 7.10
CA ILE A 214 5.55 12.97 7.70
C ILE A 214 4.57 13.31 8.83
N GLU A 215 4.92 14.25 9.70
CA GLU A 215 4.05 14.72 10.78
C GLU A 215 2.74 15.30 10.23
N GLU A 216 2.83 16.13 9.21
CA GLU A 216 1.67 16.74 8.56
C GLU A 216 0.76 15.66 7.97
N ILE A 217 1.30 14.72 7.19
CA ILE A 217 0.53 13.64 6.57
C ILE A 217 -0.21 12.81 7.61
N VAL A 218 0.49 12.34 8.65
CA VAL A 218 -0.11 11.48 9.68
C VAL A 218 -1.18 12.22 10.47
N ASN A 219 -0.95 13.48 10.81
CA ASN A 219 -1.91 14.31 11.55
C ASN A 219 -3.13 14.68 10.70
N GLN A 220 -2.96 14.98 9.41
CA GLN A 220 -4.06 15.23 8.49
C GLN A 220 -4.91 13.98 8.28
N ALA A 221 -4.28 12.81 8.09
CA ALA A 221 -5.00 11.55 8.00
C ALA A 221 -5.80 11.26 9.28
N TYR A 222 -5.21 11.51 10.47
CA TYR A 222 -5.90 11.32 11.74
C TYR A 222 -7.07 12.28 11.94
N ALA A 223 -6.95 13.52 11.48
CA ALA A 223 -8.03 14.52 11.58
C ALA A 223 -9.26 14.20 10.72
N GLN A 224 -9.09 13.38 9.67
CA GLN A 224 -10.16 13.01 8.74
C GLN A 224 -10.95 11.77 9.17
N ILE A 225 -10.38 10.91 10.03
CA ILE A 225 -11.02 9.64 10.37
C ILE A 225 -12.31 9.85 11.18
N PRO A 226 -13.34 9.01 10.93
CA PRO A 226 -14.58 9.06 11.71
C PRO A 226 -14.33 8.76 13.19
N VAL A 227 -14.99 9.50 14.08
CA VAL A 227 -14.87 9.31 15.53
C VAL A 227 -15.28 7.90 15.95
N GLU A 228 -16.20 7.29 15.20
CA GLU A 228 -16.70 5.93 15.42
C GLU A 228 -15.64 4.85 15.23
N TRP A 229 -14.51 5.17 14.59
CA TRP A 229 -13.38 4.23 14.48
C TRP A 229 -12.56 4.16 15.76
N GLU A 230 -12.75 5.07 16.70
CA GLU A 230 -12.10 5.08 18.02
C GLU A 230 -10.57 4.86 17.96
N VAL A 231 -9.92 5.36 16.90
CA VAL A 231 -8.46 5.24 16.74
C VAL A 231 -7.76 5.92 17.92
N PRO A 232 -6.76 5.25 18.57
CA PRO A 232 -6.13 5.79 19.77
C PRO A 232 -5.46 7.13 19.53
N LYS A 233 -5.67 8.09 20.45
CA LYS A 233 -5.07 9.43 20.38
C LYS A 233 -3.52 9.42 20.32
N HIS A 234 -2.89 8.38 20.86
CA HIS A 234 -1.43 8.24 20.86
C HIS A 234 -0.88 7.56 19.60
N LEU A 235 -1.74 7.00 18.75
CA LEU A 235 -1.33 6.25 17.56
C LEU A 235 -0.61 7.12 16.52
N PRO A 236 -1.06 8.35 16.22
CA PRO A 236 -0.36 9.22 15.28
C PRO A 236 1.10 9.46 15.67
N GLN A 237 1.36 9.79 16.94
CA GLN A 237 2.74 10.03 17.40
C GLN A 237 3.61 8.77 17.32
N ARG A 238 3.04 7.60 17.57
CA ARG A 238 3.77 6.33 17.41
C ARG A 238 4.10 6.05 15.96
N LEU A 239 3.19 6.34 15.02
CA LEU A 239 3.43 6.22 13.59
C LEU A 239 4.52 7.19 13.13
N ILE A 240 4.46 8.45 13.56
CA ILE A 240 5.47 9.44 13.26
C ILE A 240 6.84 8.93 13.72
N ASN A 241 6.98 8.55 14.98
CA ASN A 241 8.25 8.05 15.52
C ASN A 241 8.77 6.82 14.77
N PHE A 242 7.88 5.94 14.33
CA PHE A 242 8.24 4.76 13.54
C PHE A 242 8.76 5.14 12.13
N LEU A 243 8.12 6.10 11.49
CA LEU A 243 8.45 6.50 10.12
C LEU A 243 9.73 7.33 10.02
N ILE A 244 10.02 8.15 11.05
CA ILE A 244 11.20 9.01 11.08
C ILE A 244 12.48 8.30 11.56
N ASP A 245 12.36 7.03 11.96
CA ASP A 245 13.51 6.25 12.42
C ASP A 245 14.53 6.07 11.29
N GLU A 246 15.66 6.76 11.40
CA GLU A 246 16.74 6.74 10.42
C GLU A 246 17.30 5.33 10.23
N ALA A 247 17.43 4.55 11.30
CA ALA A 247 17.94 3.19 11.24
C ALA A 247 17.04 2.31 10.34
N ARG A 248 15.73 2.54 10.37
CA ARG A 248 14.76 1.87 9.52
C ARG A 248 14.96 2.22 8.03
N VAL A 249 15.11 3.49 7.71
CA VAL A 249 15.36 3.96 6.34
C VAL A 249 16.68 3.38 5.80
N GLN A 250 17.75 3.46 6.57
CA GLN A 250 19.05 2.91 6.18
C GLN A 250 19.00 1.38 6.00
N ARG A 251 18.28 0.69 6.88
CA ARG A 251 18.09 -0.75 6.78
C ARG A 251 17.32 -1.13 5.51
N ALA A 252 16.25 -0.43 5.17
CA ALA A 252 15.48 -0.66 3.93
C ALA A 252 16.38 -0.52 2.68
N ARG A 253 17.17 0.55 2.63
CA ARG A 253 18.15 0.78 1.54
C ARG A 253 19.18 -0.33 1.44
N TYR A 254 19.77 -0.70 2.58
CA TYR A 254 20.76 -1.78 2.64
C TYR A 254 20.20 -3.10 2.11
N LEU A 255 18.99 -3.48 2.53
CA LEU A 255 18.35 -4.74 2.14
C LEU A 255 18.09 -4.82 0.63
N ILE A 256 17.67 -3.73 0.01
CA ILE A 256 17.52 -3.71 -1.46
C ILE A 256 18.87 -3.79 -2.14
N LYS A 257 19.88 -3.02 -1.71
CA LYS A 257 21.23 -3.07 -2.29
C LYS A 257 21.87 -4.46 -2.17
N ASP A 258 21.68 -5.13 -1.06
CA ASP A 258 22.21 -6.48 -0.84
C ASP A 258 21.59 -7.50 -1.79
N ARG A 259 20.32 -7.35 -2.13
CA ARG A 259 19.63 -8.20 -3.12
C ARG A 259 20.02 -7.93 -4.56
N LEU A 260 20.63 -6.77 -4.86
CA LEU A 260 21.08 -6.39 -6.20
C LEU A 260 22.50 -6.87 -6.52
N ARG A 261 23.23 -7.37 -5.52
CA ARG A 261 24.55 -7.97 -5.68
C ARG A 261 24.45 -9.36 -6.31
#